data_b6a51a7cc3e7ae97a13bc7182135cd24
#
_entry.id   b6a51a7cc3e7ae97a13bc7182135cd24
#
_cell.length_a   1.000
_cell.length_b   1.000
_cell.length_c   1.000
_cell.angle_alpha   90.00
_cell.angle_beta   90.00
_cell.angle_gamma   90.00
#
_symmetry.space_group_name_H-M   'P 1'
#
loop_
_entity.id
_entity.type
_entity.pdbx_description
1 polymer ?
#
loop_
_entity_poly.entity_id
_entity_poly.type
_entity_poly.pdbx_seq_one_letter_code
_entity_poly.pdbx_strand_id
1 'polypeptide(L)'
;PEARPSAINNLKIRNIRFIDNSRDHVINAGENCKVVFEIMNEGNRTAFNVVPVVAEVTGMKHVYISPSVMIEQIAPREGVKYTASISAGERIKTGEVIFRIAVADENGEEYDWQEFSLPTQR
;
A
#
# COMPACT_ATOMS: atom_id res chain seq x y z
N PRO A 1 -2.42 7.54 -34.80
CA PRO A 1 -2.41 7.25 -33.86
C PRO A 1 -2.53 6.94 -32.79
N GLU A 2 -2.66 6.98 -32.45
CA GLU A 2 -2.87 6.99 -31.49
C GLU A 2 -2.55 6.26 -30.65
N ALA A 3 -2.06 6.44 -30.37
CA ALA A 3 -1.63 5.77 -29.28
C ALA A 3 -2.59 5.00 -28.55
N ARG A 4 -2.46 4.23 -28.37
CA ARG A 4 -3.33 3.61 -27.82
C ARG A 4 -3.44 3.29 -26.57
N PRO A 5 -4.02 3.71 -26.09
CA PRO A 5 -4.35 3.63 -24.69
C PRO A 5 -4.84 2.30 -24.28
N SER A 6 -5.14 1.51 -25.18
CA SER A 6 -5.59 0.17 -24.85
C SER A 6 -4.56 -0.63 -24.07
N ALA A 7 -3.34 -0.18 -24.04
CA ALA A 7 -2.31 -0.84 -23.28
C ALA A 7 -2.33 -0.45 -21.80
N ILE A 8 -3.21 0.45 -21.42
CA ILE A 8 -3.23 0.96 -20.07
C ILE A 8 -3.96 0.00 -19.14
N ASN A 9 -3.34 -0.30 -18.04
CA ASN A 9 -3.95 -1.09 -16.99
C ASN A 9 -4.96 -0.23 -16.24
N ASN A 10 -5.92 -0.84 -15.62
CA ASN A 10 -6.89 -0.14 -14.79
C ASN A 10 -6.90 -0.80 -13.42
N LEU A 11 -5.93 -0.42 -12.61
CA LEU A 11 -5.72 -1.01 -11.30
C LEU A 11 -6.30 -0.10 -10.24
N LYS A 12 -7.04 -0.69 -9.29
CA LYS A 12 -7.69 0.04 -8.21
C LYS A 12 -7.35 -0.59 -6.88
N ILE A 13 -7.25 0.23 -5.87
CA ILE A 13 -7.02 -0.20 -4.50
C ILE A 13 -8.32 -0.07 -3.74
N ARG A 14 -8.71 -1.15 -3.04
CA ARG A 14 -9.96 -1.22 -2.31
C ARG A 14 -9.75 -1.81 -0.93
N ASN A 15 -10.69 -1.53 -0.06
CA ASN A 15 -10.80 -2.20 1.25
C ASN A 15 -9.54 -2.07 2.08
N ILE A 16 -9.01 -0.86 2.17
CA ILE A 16 -7.82 -0.59 2.97
C ILE A 16 -8.19 -0.74 4.44
N ARG A 17 -7.44 -1.56 5.17
CA ARG A 17 -7.64 -1.76 6.60
C ARG A 17 -6.32 -1.73 7.32
N PHE A 18 -6.32 -1.11 8.47
CA PHE A 18 -5.17 -1.10 9.37
C PHE A 18 -5.46 -2.06 10.50
N ILE A 19 -4.53 -2.97 10.76
CA ILE A 19 -4.68 -4.00 11.79
C ILE A 19 -3.52 -3.88 12.77
N ASP A 20 -3.84 -3.69 14.03
CA ASP A 20 -2.83 -3.58 15.08
C ASP A 20 -3.21 -4.49 16.23
N ASN A 21 -2.21 -4.84 17.05
CA ASN A 21 -2.42 -5.77 18.18
C ASN A 21 -3.26 -5.16 19.28
N SER A 22 -3.11 -3.87 19.49
CA SER A 22 -3.85 -3.18 20.55
C SER A 22 -5.27 -2.79 20.14
N ARG A 23 -5.56 -2.84 18.82
CA ARG A 23 -6.88 -2.54 18.25
C ARG A 23 -7.35 -1.11 18.56
N ASP A 24 -6.42 -0.20 18.71
CA ASP A 24 -6.73 1.20 18.99
C ASP A 24 -6.50 2.11 17.80
N HIS A 25 -6.05 1.55 16.67
CA HIS A 25 -5.71 2.29 15.45
C HIS A 25 -4.62 3.32 15.70
N VAL A 26 -3.73 3.01 16.63
CA VAL A 26 -2.57 3.83 16.98
C VAL A 26 -1.34 2.95 16.78
N ILE A 27 -0.29 3.53 16.23
CA ILE A 27 0.99 2.83 16.13
C ILE A 27 1.76 3.11 17.40
N ASN A 28 1.86 2.10 18.25
CA ASN A 28 2.55 2.23 19.54
C ASN A 28 4.01 1.81 19.44
N ALA A 29 4.85 2.36 20.29
CA ALA A 29 6.27 2.03 20.29
C ALA A 29 6.47 0.52 20.42
N GLY A 30 7.32 -0.04 19.59
CA GLY A 30 7.61 -1.47 19.60
C GLY A 30 6.52 -2.35 19.01
N GLU A 31 5.48 -1.78 18.45
CA GLU A 31 4.35 -2.54 17.93
C GLU A 31 4.56 -2.92 16.48
N ASN A 32 4.05 -4.09 16.08
CA ASN A 32 4.00 -4.52 14.70
C ASN A 32 2.56 -4.45 14.23
N CYS A 33 2.35 -3.76 13.12
CA CYS A 33 1.02 -3.54 12.58
C CYS A 33 0.99 -4.02 11.12
N LYS A 34 -0.20 -4.08 10.55
CA LYS A 34 -0.39 -4.47 9.16
C LYS A 34 -1.36 -3.54 8.47
N VAL A 35 -1.07 -3.28 7.21
CA VAL A 35 -2.02 -2.61 6.32
C VAL A 35 -2.41 -3.64 5.27
N VAL A 36 -3.70 -3.87 5.13
CA VAL A 36 -4.23 -4.87 4.20
C VAL A 36 -5.13 -4.15 3.22
N PHE A 37 -4.92 -4.42 1.94
CA PHE A 37 -5.79 -3.85 0.91
C PHE A 37 -5.89 -4.82 -0.25
N GLU A 38 -6.84 -4.56 -1.12
CA GLU A 38 -7.07 -5.38 -2.30
C GLU A 38 -6.70 -4.58 -3.53
N ILE A 39 -5.98 -5.21 -4.46
CA ILE A 39 -5.66 -4.63 -5.74
C ILE A 39 -6.56 -5.30 -6.77
N MET A 40 -7.41 -4.51 -7.42
CA MET A 40 -8.39 -5.01 -8.37
C MET A 40 -8.02 -4.59 -9.77
N ASN A 41 -8.00 -5.54 -10.69
CA ASN A 41 -7.81 -5.24 -12.10
C ASN A 41 -9.17 -5.05 -12.73
N GLU A 42 -9.55 -3.79 -12.95
CA GLU A 42 -10.85 -3.45 -13.56
C GLU A 42 -10.76 -3.34 -15.07
N GLY A 43 -9.58 -3.57 -15.63
CA GLY A 43 -9.40 -3.54 -17.05
C GLY A 43 -9.80 -4.83 -17.73
N ASN A 44 -9.57 -4.89 -19.02
CA ASN A 44 -9.89 -6.08 -19.82
C ASN A 44 -8.63 -6.82 -20.27
N ARG A 45 -7.49 -6.52 -19.70
CA ARG A 45 -6.23 -7.17 -19.99
C ARG A 45 -5.55 -7.58 -18.68
N THR A 46 -4.76 -8.64 -18.74
CA THR A 46 -3.98 -9.06 -17.59
C THR A 46 -2.89 -8.02 -17.28
N ALA A 47 -2.78 -7.65 -16.02
CA ALA A 47 -1.70 -6.78 -15.56
C ALA A 47 -0.55 -7.65 -15.09
N PHE A 48 0.67 -7.35 -15.56
CA PHE A 48 1.85 -8.13 -15.23
C PHE A 48 2.82 -7.32 -14.37
N ASN A 49 3.54 -8.03 -13.50
CA ASN A 49 4.62 -7.44 -12.69
C ASN A 49 4.13 -6.23 -11.91
N VAL A 50 3.04 -6.43 -11.19
CA VAL A 50 2.38 -5.37 -10.44
C VAL A 50 3.06 -5.22 -9.09
N VAL A 51 3.45 -4.00 -8.73
CA VAL A 51 4.17 -3.73 -7.49
C VAL A 51 3.31 -2.86 -6.59
N PRO A 52 2.85 -3.40 -5.45
CA PRO A 52 2.19 -2.56 -4.46
C PRO A 52 3.21 -1.64 -3.81
N VAL A 53 2.84 -0.38 -3.63
CA VAL A 53 3.73 0.63 -3.06
C VAL A 53 3.09 1.14 -1.77
N VAL A 54 3.80 0.98 -0.67
CA VAL A 54 3.39 1.53 0.62
C VAL A 54 4.55 2.34 1.13
N ALA A 55 4.33 3.62 1.33
CA ALA A 55 5.41 4.53 1.72
C ALA A 55 4.94 5.42 2.87
N GLU A 56 5.88 5.74 3.74
CA GLU A 56 5.66 6.71 4.79
C GLU A 56 6.17 8.06 4.27
N VAL A 57 5.33 9.09 4.26
CA VAL A 57 5.65 10.34 3.58
C VAL A 57 5.88 11.52 4.52
N THR A 58 5.72 11.33 5.83
CA THR A 58 5.94 12.41 6.80
C THR A 58 7.39 12.56 7.20
N GLY A 59 8.22 11.56 6.92
CA GLY A 59 9.61 11.59 7.37
C GLY A 59 9.79 11.22 8.83
N MET A 60 8.81 10.56 9.43
CA MET A 60 8.91 10.13 10.82
C MET A 60 9.93 9.01 10.95
N LYS A 61 10.86 9.15 11.88
CA LYS A 61 11.86 8.12 12.12
C LYS A 61 11.28 6.96 12.92
N HIS A 62 11.90 5.80 12.79
CA HIS A 62 11.56 4.59 13.54
C HIS A 62 10.23 3.98 13.11
N VAL A 63 9.79 4.28 11.90
CA VAL A 63 8.67 3.59 11.25
C VAL A 63 9.24 2.82 10.08
N TYR A 64 9.05 1.50 10.07
CA TYR A 64 9.63 0.61 9.07
C TYR A 64 8.53 -0.13 8.34
N ILE A 65 8.60 -0.14 7.02
CA ILE A 65 7.61 -0.80 6.18
C ILE A 65 8.30 -1.96 5.48
N SER A 66 7.62 -3.11 5.42
CA SER A 66 8.17 -4.28 4.75
C SER A 66 8.40 -3.98 3.27
N PRO A 67 9.41 -4.62 2.65
CA PRO A 67 9.66 -4.42 1.22
C PRO A 67 8.46 -4.84 0.39
N SER A 68 8.26 -4.15 -0.72
CA SER A 68 7.19 -4.50 -1.65
C SER A 68 7.45 -5.87 -2.28
N VAL A 69 6.39 -6.64 -2.45
CA VAL A 69 6.45 -7.95 -3.09
C VAL A 69 5.69 -7.86 -4.39
N MET A 70 6.38 -8.14 -5.50
CA MET A 70 5.78 -8.06 -6.81
C MET A 70 4.74 -9.16 -7.00
N ILE A 71 3.61 -8.79 -7.61
CA ILE A 71 2.57 -9.73 -8.00
C ILE A 71 2.77 -10.01 -9.48
N GLU A 72 3.00 -11.26 -9.86
CA GLU A 72 3.35 -11.60 -11.22
C GLU A 72 2.28 -11.23 -12.22
N GLN A 73 1.04 -11.47 -11.88
CA GLN A 73 -0.06 -11.10 -12.78
C GLN A 73 -1.38 -11.02 -12.02
N ILE A 74 -2.25 -10.17 -12.53
CA ILE A 74 -3.64 -10.08 -12.05
C ILE A 74 -4.51 -10.11 -13.30
N ALA A 75 -5.34 -11.15 -13.41
CA ALA A 75 -6.21 -11.31 -14.55
C ALA A 75 -7.31 -10.24 -14.57
N PRO A 76 -7.93 -9.97 -15.73
CA PRO A 76 -9.04 -9.02 -15.76
C PRO A 76 -10.13 -9.41 -14.77
N ARG A 77 -10.63 -8.41 -14.06
CA ARG A 77 -11.70 -8.57 -13.07
C ARG A 77 -11.29 -9.38 -11.84
N GLU A 78 -10.01 -9.67 -11.70
CA GLU A 78 -9.48 -10.38 -10.55
C GLU A 78 -8.98 -9.40 -9.51
N GLY A 79 -9.16 -9.75 -8.22
CA GLY A 79 -8.61 -8.98 -7.11
C GLY A 79 -7.60 -9.82 -6.35
N VAL A 80 -6.56 -9.16 -5.86
CA VAL A 80 -5.51 -9.81 -5.08
C VAL A 80 -5.35 -9.06 -3.77
N LYS A 81 -5.40 -9.77 -2.66
CA LYS A 81 -5.20 -9.17 -1.35
C LYS A 81 -3.70 -9.02 -1.09
N TYR A 82 -3.30 -7.85 -0.62
CA TYR A 82 -1.91 -7.58 -0.28
C TYR A 82 -1.82 -7.13 1.17
N THR A 83 -0.80 -7.60 1.86
CA THR A 83 -0.55 -7.22 3.26
C THR A 83 0.85 -6.64 3.36
N ALA A 84 0.95 -5.43 3.89
CA ALA A 84 2.23 -4.80 4.21
C ALA A 84 2.38 -4.75 5.72
N SER A 85 3.59 -5.01 6.20
CA SER A 85 3.89 -4.94 7.63
C SER A 85 4.49 -3.58 7.96
N ILE A 86 4.06 -3.00 9.05
CA ILE A 86 4.58 -1.74 9.55
C ILE A 86 5.08 -1.98 10.97
N SER A 87 6.35 -1.69 11.20
CA SER A 87 6.96 -1.87 12.52
C SER A 87 7.33 -0.51 13.09
N ALA A 88 7.02 -0.30 14.35
CA ALA A 88 7.41 0.91 15.06
C ALA A 88 8.56 0.57 16.00
N GLY A 89 9.64 1.34 15.93
CA GLY A 89 10.72 1.21 16.88
C GLY A 89 10.32 1.74 18.25
N GLU A 90 11.12 1.38 19.26
CA GLU A 90 10.82 1.82 20.61
C GLU A 90 10.98 3.31 20.80
N ARG A 91 11.68 3.96 19.89
CA ARG A 91 11.94 5.39 19.97
C ARG A 91 11.05 6.22 19.06
N ILE A 92 9.95 5.64 18.59
CA ILE A 92 9.01 6.39 17.78
C ILE A 92 8.49 7.57 18.59
N LYS A 93 8.23 8.68 17.92
CA LYS A 93 7.70 9.85 18.60
C LYS A 93 6.18 9.83 18.58
N THR A 94 5.59 10.39 19.62
CA THR A 94 4.14 10.60 19.65
C THR A 94 3.81 11.70 18.65
N GLY A 95 2.83 11.43 17.79
CA GLY A 95 2.44 12.38 16.78
C GLY A 95 1.53 11.72 15.75
N GLU A 96 1.76 12.06 14.50
CA GLU A 96 0.95 11.55 13.40
C GLU A 96 1.86 11.17 12.25
N VAL A 97 1.57 10.05 11.62
CA VAL A 97 2.30 9.59 10.45
C VAL A 97 1.33 9.44 9.29
N ILE A 98 1.76 9.84 8.09
CA ILE A 98 0.96 9.73 6.89
C ILE A 98 1.59 8.66 6.01
N PHE A 99 0.75 7.73 5.55
CA PHE A 99 1.15 6.68 4.62
C PHE A 99 0.49 6.91 3.28
N ARG A 100 1.23 6.57 2.23
CA ARG A 100 0.75 6.65 0.88
C ARG A 100 0.75 5.26 0.30
N ILE A 101 -0.38 4.86 -0.31
CA ILE A 101 -0.51 3.57 -0.97
C ILE A 101 -0.77 3.83 -2.43
N ALA A 102 -0.10 3.07 -3.28
CA ALA A 102 -0.30 3.11 -4.72
C ALA A 102 0.01 1.73 -5.27
N VAL A 103 -0.29 1.51 -6.52
CA VAL A 103 0.07 0.28 -7.20
C VAL A 103 0.77 0.67 -8.50
N ALA A 104 1.92 0.06 -8.78
CA ALA A 104 2.70 0.36 -9.96
C ALA A 104 2.62 -0.81 -10.94
N ASP A 105 2.56 -0.50 -12.23
CA ASP A 105 2.61 -1.55 -13.25
C ASP A 105 4.06 -1.82 -13.66
N GLU A 106 4.24 -2.69 -14.66
CA GLU A 106 5.58 -3.10 -15.05
C GLU A 106 6.41 -1.96 -15.64
N ASN A 107 5.76 -0.87 -16.05
CA ASN A 107 6.45 0.30 -16.59
C ASN A 107 6.74 1.34 -15.52
N GLY A 108 6.39 1.06 -14.27
CA GLY A 108 6.58 2.00 -13.18
C GLY A 108 5.49 3.06 -13.06
N GLU A 109 4.44 2.96 -13.87
CA GLU A 109 3.31 3.87 -13.80
C GLU A 109 2.49 3.56 -12.55
N GLU A 110 2.21 4.57 -11.74
CA GLU A 110 1.45 4.37 -10.50
C GLU A 110 -0.01 4.73 -10.69
N TYR A 111 -0.88 3.95 -10.02
CA TYR A 111 -2.32 4.07 -10.15
C TYR A 111 -2.94 4.19 -8.76
N ASP A 112 -4.04 4.90 -8.71
CA ASP A 112 -4.97 4.94 -7.58
C ASP A 112 -4.31 5.28 -6.24
N TRP A 113 -3.57 6.35 -6.22
CA TRP A 113 -2.93 6.83 -5.02
C TRP A 113 -3.92 7.13 -3.92
N GLN A 114 -3.62 6.70 -2.71
CA GLN A 114 -4.43 7.03 -1.55
C GLN A 114 -3.51 7.31 -0.39
N GLU A 115 -3.90 8.26 0.45
CA GLU A 115 -3.15 8.58 1.66
C GLU A 115 -4.06 8.43 2.86
N PHE A 116 -3.48 7.99 3.96
CA PHE A 116 -4.18 7.95 5.23
C PHE A 116 -3.19 8.25 6.35
N SER A 117 -3.71 8.79 7.44
CA SER A 117 -2.87 9.12 8.58
C SER A 117 -3.26 8.30 9.78
N LEU A 118 -2.28 8.03 10.63
CA LEU A 118 -2.47 7.30 11.87
C LEU A 118 -1.71 7.99 12.97
N PRO A 119 -2.28 8.05 14.18
CA PRO A 119 -1.54 8.58 15.30
C PRO A 119 -0.46 7.61 15.77
N THR A 120 0.59 8.14 16.33
CA THR A 120 1.66 7.34 16.90
C THR A 120 1.76 7.66 18.37
N GLN A 121 2.18 6.67 19.16
CA GLN A 121 2.28 6.81 20.61
C GLN A 121 3.57 6.16 21.10
N ARG A 122 4.40 6.96 21.70
CA ARG A 122 5.62 6.45 22.30
C ARG A 122 5.35 5.74 23.62
#